data_68ced69a4b8913bd7d1635a67816bfc5
#
_entry.id   68ced69a4b8913bd7d1635a67816bfc5
#
_cell.length_a   1.000
_cell.length_b   1.000
_cell.length_c   1.000
_cell.angle_alpha   90.00
_cell.angle_beta   90.00
_cell.angle_gamma   90.00
#
_symmetry.space_group_name_H-M   'P 1'
#
loop_
_entity.id
_entity.type
_entity.pdbx_description
1 polymer ?
#
loop_
_entity_poly.entity_id
_entity_poly.type
_entity_poly.pdbx_seq_one_letter_code
_entity_poly.pdbx_strand_id
1 'polypeptide(L)'
;RLNGIWKLLVNYWIVLIGFSIVSLLIGNGSKIPGTIWEFVGNLTTINTSYNGAWWYLFVYIILVISSPVVFRLCNRLPMWFNLGIAFGIYCSAYYVRFSVPDKNWCLTKYGLLGMTYFEFLIGTMVCKNAWLEKIKYCITDKMQEWTKVTGAFAIIIVLLIGHTLIIPSLFIAPFTGVMIILIF
;
A
#
# COMPACT_ATOMS: atom_id res chain seq x y z
N ARG A 1 3.38 15.75 8.43
CA ARG A 1 3.30 14.89 7.24
C ARG A 1 4.61 14.88 6.47
N LEU A 2 5.12 16.04 6.03
CA LEU A 2 6.40 16.14 5.30
C LEU A 2 7.57 15.55 6.07
N ASN A 3 7.64 15.76 7.39
CA ASN A 3 8.67 15.16 8.24
C ASN A 3 8.65 13.62 8.23
N GLY A 4 7.47 13.00 8.10
CA GLY A 4 7.36 11.56 7.97
C GLY A 4 7.90 11.06 6.62
N ILE A 5 7.55 11.73 5.53
CA ILE A 5 8.10 11.42 4.20
C ILE A 5 9.61 11.59 4.20
N TRP A 6 10.12 12.68 4.78
CA TRP A 6 11.55 12.95 4.85
C TRP A 6 12.32 11.86 5.60
N LYS A 7 11.86 11.47 6.78
CA LYS A 7 12.47 10.37 7.54
C LYS A 7 12.49 9.06 6.76
N LEU A 8 11.39 8.76 6.06
CA LEU A 8 11.31 7.56 5.25
C LEU A 8 12.26 7.61 4.05
N LEU A 9 12.37 8.76 3.37
CA LEU A 9 13.32 8.95 2.27
C LEU A 9 14.77 8.85 2.73
N VAL A 10 15.12 9.41 3.87
CA VAL A 10 16.48 9.32 4.42
C VAL A 10 16.84 7.85 4.70
N ASN A 11 15.95 7.09 5.35
CA ASN A 11 16.17 5.66 5.58
C ASN A 11 16.32 4.90 4.26
N TYR A 12 15.49 5.21 3.28
CA TYR A 12 15.56 4.62 1.95
C TYR A 12 16.91 4.91 1.27
N TRP A 13 17.39 6.16 1.32
CA TRP A 13 18.66 6.53 0.72
C TRP A 13 19.85 5.86 1.39
N ILE A 14 19.83 5.70 2.72
CA ILE A 14 20.87 4.96 3.45
C ILE A 14 20.94 3.52 2.92
N VAL A 15 19.80 2.85 2.78
CA VAL A 15 19.72 1.49 2.27
C VAL A 15 20.18 1.42 0.81
N LEU A 16 19.72 2.34 -0.04
CA LEU A 16 20.09 2.40 -1.47
C LEU A 16 21.59 2.60 -1.67
N ILE A 17 22.19 3.54 -0.93
CA ILE A 17 23.63 3.80 -0.99
C ILE A 17 24.40 2.60 -0.49
N GLY A 18 23.99 2.01 0.64
CA GLY A 18 24.60 0.80 1.19
C GLY A 18 24.61 -0.36 0.19
N PHE A 19 23.47 -0.64 -0.44
CA PHE A 19 23.38 -1.66 -1.50
C PHE A 19 24.27 -1.35 -2.70
N SER A 20 24.35 -0.08 -3.11
CA SER A 20 25.21 0.35 -4.22
C SER A 20 26.70 0.14 -3.91
N ILE A 21 27.13 0.49 -2.70
CA ILE A 21 28.52 0.28 -2.25
C ILE A 21 28.84 -1.22 -2.21
N VAL A 22 27.97 -2.03 -1.61
CA VAL A 22 28.19 -3.49 -1.53
C VAL A 22 28.24 -4.11 -2.91
N SER A 23 27.37 -3.69 -3.83
CA SER A 23 27.37 -4.19 -5.20
C SER A 23 28.65 -3.84 -5.97
N LEU A 24 29.21 -2.63 -5.76
CA LEU A 24 30.50 -2.24 -6.33
C LEU A 24 31.64 -3.10 -5.77
N LEU A 25 31.65 -3.36 -4.46
CA LEU A 25 32.68 -4.18 -3.81
C LEU A 25 32.68 -5.65 -4.27
N ILE A 26 31.50 -6.18 -4.61
CA ILE A 26 31.36 -7.55 -5.13
C ILE A 26 31.63 -7.64 -6.65
N GLY A 27 31.92 -6.51 -7.30
CA GLY A 27 32.17 -6.44 -8.76
C GLY A 27 30.91 -6.47 -9.61
N ASN A 28 29.75 -6.22 -9.04
CA ASN A 28 28.44 -6.26 -9.72
C ASN A 28 27.92 -4.85 -10.07
N GLY A 29 28.82 -3.87 -10.14
CA GLY A 29 28.51 -2.46 -10.38
C GLY A 29 27.78 -2.16 -11.69
N SER A 30 27.88 -3.05 -12.69
CA SER A 30 27.12 -2.94 -13.93
C SER A 30 25.60 -3.08 -13.77
N LYS A 31 25.16 -3.74 -12.68
CA LYS A 31 23.73 -3.90 -12.36
C LYS A 31 23.26 -2.87 -11.34
N ILE A 32 24.06 -2.64 -10.30
CA ILE A 32 23.79 -1.68 -9.22
C ILE A 32 25.13 -1.03 -8.83
N PRO A 33 25.32 0.28 -8.98
CA PRO A 33 24.34 1.32 -9.36
C PRO A 33 24.01 1.40 -10.85
N GLY A 34 24.67 0.63 -11.74
CA GLY A 34 24.46 0.68 -13.18
C GLY A 34 24.79 2.06 -13.77
N THR A 35 23.92 2.58 -14.61
CA THR A 35 24.06 3.92 -15.18
C THR A 35 23.68 5.03 -14.20
N ILE A 36 24.22 6.22 -14.38
CA ILE A 36 23.87 7.42 -13.56
C ILE A 36 22.36 7.69 -13.62
N TRP A 37 21.72 7.50 -14.76
CA TRP A 37 20.28 7.71 -14.94
C TRP A 37 19.44 6.69 -14.17
N GLU A 38 19.88 5.44 -14.10
CA GLU A 38 19.23 4.40 -13.29
C GLU A 38 19.37 4.72 -11.80
N PHE A 39 20.56 5.14 -11.38
CA PHE A 39 20.79 5.53 -9.98
C PHE A 39 19.92 6.72 -9.58
N VAL A 40 19.91 7.81 -10.38
CA VAL A 40 19.06 8.98 -10.12
C VAL A 40 17.57 8.62 -10.15
N GLY A 41 17.15 7.77 -11.07
CA GLY A 41 15.77 7.27 -11.12
C GLY A 41 15.37 6.52 -9.85
N ASN A 42 16.25 5.68 -9.32
CA ASN A 42 16.00 4.98 -8.05
C ASN A 42 16.11 5.94 -6.84
N LEU A 43 17.05 6.88 -6.84
CA LEU A 43 17.18 7.87 -5.77
C LEU A 43 15.93 8.74 -5.61
N THR A 44 15.29 9.09 -6.72
CA THR A 44 14.04 9.86 -6.75
C THR A 44 12.77 9.01 -6.57
N THR A 45 12.91 7.71 -6.43
CA THR A 45 11.80 6.72 -6.36
C THR A 45 10.93 6.61 -7.62
N ILE A 46 11.25 7.37 -8.68
CA ILE A 46 10.55 7.34 -9.96
C ILE A 46 10.74 5.98 -10.64
N ASN A 47 11.97 5.47 -10.61
CA ASN A 47 12.31 4.11 -10.99
C ASN A 47 12.56 3.27 -9.73
N THR A 48 12.24 1.99 -9.78
CA THR A 48 12.43 1.05 -8.66
C THR A 48 13.03 -0.26 -9.15
N SER A 49 13.95 -0.15 -10.13
CA SER A 49 14.55 -1.31 -10.80
C SER A 49 15.48 -2.13 -9.91
N TYR A 50 16.10 -1.52 -8.90
CA TYR A 50 17.03 -2.23 -8.02
C TYR A 50 16.32 -3.18 -7.04
N ASN A 51 15.12 -2.85 -6.62
CA ASN A 51 14.33 -3.72 -5.77
C ASN A 51 12.84 -3.58 -6.12
N GLY A 52 12.25 -4.70 -6.54
CA GLY A 52 10.84 -4.76 -6.91
C GLY A 52 9.86 -4.37 -5.80
N ALA A 53 10.28 -4.45 -4.53
CA ALA A 53 9.44 -4.05 -3.41
C ALA A 53 9.36 -2.52 -3.21
N TRP A 54 10.27 -1.74 -3.77
CA TRP A 54 10.35 -0.30 -3.52
C TRP A 54 9.29 0.54 -4.25
N TRP A 55 8.48 -0.07 -5.10
CA TRP A 55 7.36 0.60 -5.75
C TRP A 55 6.40 1.26 -4.76
N TYR A 56 6.23 0.67 -3.57
CA TYR A 56 5.32 1.18 -2.55
C TYR A 56 5.74 2.57 -2.03
N LEU A 57 7.04 2.89 -2.03
CA LEU A 57 7.55 4.17 -1.55
C LEU A 57 7.06 5.33 -2.42
N PHE A 58 7.13 5.16 -3.74
CA PHE A 58 6.58 6.12 -4.71
C PHE A 58 5.08 6.34 -4.48
N VAL A 59 4.34 5.24 -4.39
CA VAL A 59 2.88 5.29 -4.15
C VAL A 59 2.56 5.95 -2.81
N TYR A 60 3.26 5.58 -1.74
CA TYR A 60 3.09 6.16 -0.43
C TYR A 60 3.29 7.69 -0.43
N ILE A 61 4.36 8.17 -1.06
CA ILE A 61 4.65 9.61 -1.17
C ILE A 61 3.49 10.33 -1.86
N ILE A 62 3.00 9.81 -2.99
CA ILE A 62 1.88 10.41 -3.71
C ILE A 62 0.61 10.42 -2.86
N LEU A 63 0.29 9.30 -2.20
CA LEU A 63 -0.89 9.21 -1.34
C LEU A 63 -0.82 10.18 -0.15
N VAL A 64 0.33 10.33 0.48
CA VAL A 64 0.51 11.28 1.59
C VAL A 64 0.41 12.73 1.11
N ILE A 65 0.98 13.06 -0.05
CA ILE A 65 0.87 14.40 -0.64
C ILE A 65 -0.58 14.69 -1.05
N SER A 66 -1.27 13.74 -1.65
CA SER A 66 -2.67 13.88 -2.08
C SER A 66 -3.68 13.82 -0.92
N SER A 67 -3.28 13.32 0.26
CA SER A 67 -4.17 13.10 1.40
C SER A 67 -5.03 14.31 1.80
N PRO A 68 -4.54 15.58 1.77
CA PRO A 68 -5.40 16.73 2.10
C PRO A 68 -6.58 16.91 1.14
N VAL A 69 -6.35 16.60 -0.15
CA VAL A 69 -7.39 16.65 -1.18
C VAL A 69 -8.38 15.51 -0.98
N VAL A 70 -7.88 14.31 -0.75
CA VAL A 70 -8.69 13.12 -0.48
C VAL A 70 -9.58 13.34 0.75
N PHE A 71 -9.02 13.82 1.86
CA PHE A 71 -9.80 14.12 3.07
C PHE A 71 -10.87 15.20 2.85
N ARG A 72 -10.57 16.21 2.03
CA ARG A 72 -11.55 17.26 1.68
C ARG A 72 -12.70 16.67 0.86
N LEU A 73 -12.41 15.81 -0.12
CA LEU A 73 -13.43 15.11 -0.92
C LEU A 73 -14.26 14.18 -0.04
N CYS A 74 -13.63 13.38 0.82
CA CYS A 74 -14.32 12.50 1.77
C CYS A 74 -15.26 13.26 2.72
N ASN A 75 -14.97 14.53 3.01
CA ASN A 75 -15.83 15.36 3.85
C ASN A 75 -16.98 16.02 3.09
N ARG A 76 -16.81 16.26 1.78
CA ARG A 76 -17.83 16.92 0.95
C ARG A 76 -18.83 15.95 0.31
N LEU A 77 -18.36 14.77 -0.03
CA LEU A 77 -19.15 13.78 -0.75
C LEU A 77 -19.67 12.70 0.19
N PRO A 78 -20.84 12.11 -0.08
CA PRO A 78 -21.35 10.98 0.68
C PRO A 78 -20.40 9.78 0.57
N MET A 79 -20.36 8.97 1.63
CA MET A 79 -19.47 7.83 1.73
C MET A 79 -19.56 6.88 0.54
N TRP A 80 -20.77 6.52 0.14
CA TRP A 80 -21.03 5.60 -0.96
C TRP A 80 -20.50 6.10 -2.31
N PHE A 81 -20.56 7.41 -2.52
CA PHE A 81 -20.04 8.03 -3.74
C PHE A 81 -18.51 7.99 -3.78
N ASN A 82 -17.86 8.28 -2.66
CA ASN A 82 -16.39 8.14 -2.54
C ASN A 82 -15.93 6.70 -2.77
N LEU A 83 -16.62 5.73 -2.18
CA LEU A 83 -16.32 4.30 -2.37
C LEU A 83 -16.56 3.87 -3.80
N GLY A 84 -17.65 4.34 -4.45
CA GLY A 84 -17.95 4.05 -5.85
C GLY A 84 -16.85 4.54 -6.80
N ILE A 85 -16.41 5.79 -6.64
CA ILE A 85 -15.29 6.36 -7.41
C ILE A 85 -14.01 5.55 -7.19
N ALA A 86 -13.66 5.28 -5.93
CA ALA A 86 -12.45 4.55 -5.61
C ALA A 86 -12.48 3.12 -6.15
N PHE A 87 -13.63 2.46 -6.11
CA PHE A 87 -13.82 1.14 -6.70
C PHE A 87 -13.71 1.17 -8.22
N GLY A 88 -14.26 2.19 -8.87
CA GLY A 88 -14.11 2.39 -10.33
C GLY A 88 -12.64 2.59 -10.74
N ILE A 89 -11.89 3.44 -9.99
CA ILE A 89 -10.45 3.61 -10.18
C ILE A 89 -9.71 2.29 -9.97
N TYR A 90 -10.07 1.54 -8.95
CA TYR A 90 -9.51 0.24 -8.64
C TYR A 90 -9.71 -0.76 -9.78
N CYS A 91 -10.93 -0.93 -10.28
CA CYS A 91 -11.24 -1.84 -11.39
C CYS A 91 -10.48 -1.47 -12.67
N SER A 92 -10.40 -0.18 -13.00
CA SER A 92 -9.65 0.30 -14.16
C SER A 92 -8.13 0.09 -14.00
N ALA A 93 -7.59 0.34 -12.80
CA ALA A 93 -6.20 0.12 -12.50
C ALA A 93 -5.83 -1.38 -12.52
N TYR A 94 -6.72 -2.22 -12.01
CA TYR A 94 -6.59 -3.68 -12.08
C TYR A 94 -6.56 -4.16 -13.53
N TYR A 95 -7.51 -3.70 -14.37
CA TYR A 95 -7.52 -4.02 -15.79
C TYR A 95 -6.23 -3.62 -16.49
N VAL A 96 -5.75 -2.39 -16.27
CA VAL A 96 -4.50 -1.91 -16.84
C VAL A 96 -3.32 -2.78 -16.37
N ARG A 97 -3.30 -3.17 -15.10
CA ARG A 97 -2.19 -3.93 -14.54
C ARG A 97 -2.09 -5.35 -15.09
N PHE A 98 -3.21 -6.03 -15.28
CA PHE A 98 -3.23 -7.47 -15.59
C PHE A 98 -3.62 -7.78 -17.04
N SER A 99 -4.41 -6.92 -17.69
CA SER A 99 -4.94 -7.22 -19.03
C SER A 99 -4.22 -6.48 -20.16
N VAL A 100 -3.54 -5.36 -19.88
CA VAL A 100 -2.79 -4.62 -20.90
C VAL A 100 -1.39 -5.23 -21.04
N PRO A 101 -0.99 -5.75 -22.24
CA PRO A 101 0.30 -6.41 -22.40
C PRO A 101 1.48 -5.43 -22.36
N ASP A 102 1.47 -4.40 -23.20
CA ASP A 102 2.58 -3.45 -23.36
C ASP A 102 2.33 -2.16 -22.56
N LYS A 103 2.79 -2.15 -21.32
CA LYS A 103 2.60 -1.01 -20.42
C LYS A 103 3.77 -0.04 -20.49
N ASN A 104 3.47 1.20 -20.83
CA ASN A 104 4.42 2.28 -20.61
C ASN A 104 4.55 2.56 -19.09
N TRP A 105 5.54 3.38 -18.74
CA TRP A 105 5.80 3.77 -17.34
C TRP A 105 4.56 4.35 -16.65
N CYS A 106 3.82 5.24 -17.33
CA CYS A 106 2.62 5.87 -16.76
C CYS A 106 1.52 4.86 -16.42
N LEU A 107 1.24 3.91 -17.32
CA LEU A 107 0.24 2.86 -17.09
C LEU A 107 0.64 1.94 -15.95
N THR A 108 1.93 1.61 -15.86
CA THR A 108 2.44 0.80 -14.74
C THR A 108 2.26 1.52 -13.40
N LYS A 109 2.59 2.81 -13.32
CA LYS A 109 2.41 3.60 -12.10
C LYS A 109 0.94 3.85 -11.78
N TYR A 110 0.10 4.05 -12.79
CA TYR A 110 -1.35 4.16 -12.64
C TYR A 110 -1.95 2.88 -12.05
N GLY A 111 -1.57 1.71 -12.57
CA GLY A 111 -2.02 0.42 -12.04
C GLY A 111 -1.70 0.25 -10.54
N LEU A 112 -0.48 0.60 -10.15
CA LEU A 112 -0.04 0.53 -8.75
C LEU A 112 -0.79 1.53 -7.86
N LEU A 113 -0.84 2.80 -8.29
CA LEU A 113 -1.46 3.88 -7.52
C LEU A 113 -2.97 3.70 -7.37
N GLY A 114 -3.67 3.33 -8.46
CA GLY A 114 -5.13 3.19 -8.43
C GLY A 114 -5.60 2.05 -7.55
N MET A 115 -4.81 0.97 -7.49
CA MET A 115 -5.11 -0.16 -6.61
C MET A 115 -4.93 0.22 -5.13
N THR A 116 -3.80 0.81 -4.78
CA THR A 116 -3.52 1.22 -3.39
C THR A 116 -4.35 2.42 -2.95
N TYR A 117 -4.85 3.24 -3.88
CA TYR A 117 -5.76 4.35 -3.55
C TYR A 117 -7.06 3.87 -2.91
N PHE A 118 -7.60 2.76 -3.38
CA PHE A 118 -8.81 2.16 -2.80
C PHE A 118 -8.59 1.76 -1.34
N GLU A 119 -7.48 1.07 -1.05
CA GLU A 119 -7.10 0.69 0.31
C GLU A 119 -6.89 1.91 1.21
N PHE A 120 -6.21 2.93 0.69
CA PHE A 120 -5.99 4.19 1.40
C PHE A 120 -7.30 4.89 1.74
N LEU A 121 -8.27 4.91 0.81
CA LEU A 121 -9.56 5.52 1.02
C LEU A 121 -10.40 4.75 2.04
N ILE A 122 -10.39 3.42 2.01
CA ILE A 122 -11.03 2.60 3.05
C ILE A 122 -10.44 2.93 4.42
N GLY A 123 -9.10 2.95 4.55
CA GLY A 123 -8.43 3.34 5.79
C GLY A 123 -8.84 4.73 6.28
N THR A 124 -8.98 5.70 5.37
CA THR A 124 -9.45 7.05 5.67
C THR A 124 -10.89 7.03 6.22
N MET A 125 -11.78 6.25 5.62
CA MET A 125 -13.17 6.11 6.06
C MET A 125 -13.29 5.43 7.40
N VAL A 126 -12.51 4.39 7.63
CA VAL A 126 -12.44 3.67 8.91
C VAL A 126 -12.02 4.62 10.03
N CYS A 127 -10.97 5.41 9.82
CA CYS A 127 -10.52 6.41 10.79
C CYS A 127 -11.55 7.52 11.01
N LYS A 128 -12.12 8.07 9.93
CA LYS A 128 -13.09 9.17 10.01
C LYS A 128 -14.34 8.79 10.81
N ASN A 129 -14.85 7.58 10.63
CA ASN A 129 -16.08 7.12 11.27
C ASN A 129 -15.85 6.41 12.61
N ALA A 130 -14.61 6.38 13.09
CA ALA A 130 -14.18 5.68 14.30
C ALA A 130 -14.68 4.22 14.33
N TRP A 131 -14.66 3.54 13.17
CA TRP A 131 -15.17 2.17 13.05
C TRP A 131 -14.36 1.19 13.89
N LEU A 132 -13.04 1.36 13.95
CA LEU A 132 -12.18 0.51 14.79
C LEU A 132 -12.56 0.63 16.26
N GLU A 133 -12.81 1.86 16.74
CA GLU A 133 -13.23 2.08 18.14
C GLU A 133 -14.60 1.44 18.42
N LYS A 134 -15.56 1.61 17.49
CA LYS A 134 -16.89 1.00 17.60
C LYS A 134 -16.81 -0.52 17.59
N ILE A 135 -16.02 -1.11 16.69
CA ILE A 135 -15.82 -2.55 16.61
C ILE A 135 -15.10 -3.05 17.87
N LYS A 136 -14.04 -2.36 18.30
CA LYS A 136 -13.32 -2.69 19.52
C LYS A 136 -14.25 -2.65 20.74
N TYR A 137 -15.07 -1.62 20.89
CA TYR A 137 -16.06 -1.51 21.96
C TYR A 137 -17.05 -2.68 21.94
N CYS A 138 -17.65 -2.99 20.77
CA CYS A 138 -18.58 -4.11 20.63
C CYS A 138 -17.93 -5.48 20.93
N ILE A 139 -16.66 -5.66 20.57
CA ILE A 139 -15.94 -6.91 20.81
C ILE A 139 -15.47 -6.99 22.27
N THR A 140 -14.96 -5.89 22.83
CA THR A 140 -14.39 -5.88 24.18
C THR A 140 -15.44 -6.11 25.25
N ASP A 141 -16.65 -5.58 25.06
CA ASP A 141 -17.72 -5.63 26.08
C ASP A 141 -18.42 -7.00 26.14
N LYS A 142 -18.30 -7.82 25.09
CA LYS A 142 -19.12 -9.06 24.98
C LYS A 142 -18.32 -10.36 24.88
N MET A 143 -17.00 -10.30 24.68
CA MET A 143 -16.21 -11.51 24.43
C MET A 143 -14.99 -11.61 25.35
N GLN A 144 -14.74 -12.83 25.81
CA GLN A 144 -13.55 -13.18 26.59
C GLN A 144 -12.27 -12.98 25.73
N GLU A 145 -11.18 -12.49 26.32
CA GLU A 145 -9.94 -12.13 25.61
C GLU A 145 -9.43 -13.25 24.67
N TRP A 146 -9.42 -14.49 25.15
CA TRP A 146 -9.02 -15.65 24.35
C TRP A 146 -9.88 -15.90 23.12
N THR A 147 -11.19 -15.64 23.21
CA THR A 147 -12.12 -15.82 22.08
C THR A 147 -11.88 -14.76 21.00
N LYS A 148 -11.45 -13.55 21.38
CA LYS A 148 -11.08 -12.49 20.44
C LYS A 148 -9.83 -12.85 19.64
N VAL A 149 -8.78 -13.29 20.34
CA VAL A 149 -7.51 -13.69 19.72
C VAL A 149 -7.69 -14.89 18.80
N THR A 150 -8.36 -15.94 19.27
CA THR A 150 -8.61 -17.13 18.44
C THR A 150 -9.52 -16.84 17.25
N GLY A 151 -10.53 -15.99 17.40
CA GLY A 151 -11.40 -15.55 16.30
C GLY A 151 -10.63 -14.76 15.25
N ALA A 152 -9.77 -13.83 15.66
CA ALA A 152 -8.91 -13.05 14.75
C ALA A 152 -7.92 -13.94 14.00
N PHE A 153 -7.27 -14.89 14.68
CA PHE A 153 -6.39 -15.88 14.04
C PHE A 153 -7.16 -16.75 13.05
N ALA A 154 -8.34 -17.21 13.38
CA ALA A 154 -9.17 -18.01 12.48
C ALA A 154 -9.51 -17.22 11.20
N ILE A 155 -9.88 -15.96 11.30
CA ILE A 155 -10.19 -15.10 10.17
C ILE A 155 -8.93 -14.90 9.31
N ILE A 156 -7.76 -14.65 9.90
CA ILE A 156 -6.49 -14.50 9.15
C ILE A 156 -6.19 -15.80 8.40
N ILE A 157 -6.34 -16.96 9.02
CA ILE A 157 -6.11 -18.27 8.37
C ILE A 157 -7.07 -18.45 7.19
N VAL A 158 -8.36 -18.14 7.35
CA VAL A 158 -9.34 -18.21 6.25
C VAL A 158 -8.98 -17.27 5.11
N LEU A 159 -8.53 -16.05 5.40
CA LEU A 159 -8.09 -15.10 4.40
C LEU A 159 -6.81 -15.57 3.67
N LEU A 160 -5.86 -16.15 4.39
CA LEU A 160 -4.65 -16.73 3.80
C LEU A 160 -4.96 -17.92 2.90
N ILE A 161 -5.85 -18.82 3.32
CA ILE A 161 -6.32 -19.94 2.50
C ILE A 161 -7.07 -19.42 1.26
N GLY A 162 -7.93 -18.44 1.41
CA GLY A 162 -8.61 -17.79 0.30
C GLY A 162 -7.64 -17.18 -0.72
N HIS A 163 -6.55 -16.57 -0.22
CA HIS A 163 -5.48 -16.03 -1.06
C HIS A 163 -4.77 -17.11 -1.91
N THR A 164 -4.57 -18.31 -1.36
CA THR A 164 -3.86 -19.38 -2.07
C THR A 164 -4.74 -20.09 -3.09
N LEU A 165 -6.05 -20.09 -2.90
CA LEU A 165 -6.95 -20.94 -3.69
C LEU A 165 -7.60 -20.25 -4.89
N ILE A 166 -8.13 -19.03 -4.78
CA ILE A 166 -8.98 -18.48 -5.85
C ILE A 166 -9.05 -16.93 -5.88
N ILE A 167 -8.87 -16.26 -4.76
CA ILE A 167 -9.14 -14.84 -4.66
C ILE A 167 -7.85 -14.04 -4.85
N PRO A 168 -7.77 -13.11 -5.81
CA PRO A 168 -6.60 -12.25 -5.95
C PRO A 168 -6.24 -11.57 -4.62
N SER A 169 -4.96 -11.59 -4.26
CA SER A 169 -4.40 -10.98 -3.02
C SER A 169 -4.92 -9.60 -2.72
N LEU A 170 -5.32 -8.94 -3.72
CA LEU A 170 -5.83 -7.61 -3.80
C LEU A 170 -7.15 -7.38 -3.06
N PHE A 171 -8.08 -8.34 -3.11
CA PHE A 171 -9.32 -8.27 -2.35
C PHE A 171 -9.12 -8.62 -0.87
N ILE A 172 -8.07 -9.37 -0.57
CA ILE A 172 -7.80 -9.89 0.78
C ILE A 172 -6.96 -8.89 1.60
N ALA A 173 -6.04 -8.16 0.94
CA ALA A 173 -5.11 -7.26 1.61
C ALA A 173 -5.79 -6.21 2.53
N PRO A 174 -6.88 -5.52 2.13
CA PRO A 174 -7.56 -4.58 3.01
C PRO A 174 -8.14 -5.23 4.25
N PHE A 175 -8.68 -6.46 4.12
CA PHE A 175 -9.28 -7.18 5.25
C PHE A 175 -8.22 -7.71 6.21
N THR A 176 -7.11 -8.24 5.69
CA THR A 176 -5.98 -8.67 6.53
C THR A 176 -5.38 -7.50 7.30
N GLY A 177 -5.23 -6.34 6.66
CA GLY A 177 -4.74 -5.12 7.31
C GLY A 177 -5.64 -4.68 8.47
N VAL A 178 -6.95 -4.66 8.27
CA VAL A 178 -7.93 -4.34 9.33
C VAL A 178 -7.85 -5.36 10.47
N MET A 179 -7.75 -6.66 10.16
CA MET A 179 -7.66 -7.70 11.19
C MET A 179 -6.39 -7.61 12.02
N ILE A 180 -5.25 -7.31 11.39
CA ILE A 180 -3.98 -7.09 12.11
C ILE A 180 -4.12 -5.91 13.09
N ILE A 181 -4.72 -4.79 12.66
CA ILE A 181 -4.94 -3.62 13.50
C ILE A 181 -5.89 -3.93 14.68
N LEU A 182 -6.86 -4.84 14.50
CA LEU A 182 -7.79 -5.23 15.57
C LEU A 182 -7.16 -6.17 16.61
N ILE A 183 -6.07 -6.88 16.26
CA ILE A 183 -5.34 -7.77 17.18
C ILE A 183 -4.40 -6.95 18.08
N PHE A 184 -3.78 -5.90 17.58
CA PHE A 184 -2.87 -5.02 18.31
C PHE A 184 -3.56 -3.75 18.83
#